data_26448964a0b408baf6ba153d75eae415
#
_entry.id   26448964a0b408baf6ba153d75eae415
#
_cell.length_a   1.000
_cell.length_b   1.000
_cell.length_c   1.000
_cell.angle_alpha   90.00
_cell.angle_beta   90.00
_cell.angle_gamma   90.00
#
_symmetry.space_group_name_H-M   'P 1'
#
loop_
_entity.id
_entity.type
_entity.pdbx_description
1 polymer ?
#
loop_
_entity_poly.entity_id
_entity_poly.type
_entity_poly.pdbx_seq_one_letter_code
_entity_poly.pdbx_strand_id
1 'polypeptide(L)'
;MSAPVFGMTDHDFRVALKRIKRAIIPVGSLEQHGAHLPVSTDSLIAEYLARILAEKVGAFVLPVISYGVSFEHKPMFNISLRNSTLSRMLCDTCISLAENRIREIIILNGHHGNTGVLQYISQDIQSKVPTHVNIHTVHYWHMMTPEFDHAGEVETSLVMAIAPELVHMDRAMPNSKNLSKSKAAYSSLTNAPGSFPKITGNGVWGDPMKATASKGDKLIKEITANLAKTISELS
;
A
#
# COMPACT_ATOMS: atom_id res chain seq x y z
N MET A 1 -19.13 9.99 0.17
CA MET A 1 -18.99 9.82 1.64
C MET A 1 -18.05 8.68 1.88
N SER A 2 -16.92 8.94 2.50
CA SER A 2 -16.05 7.86 3.02
C SER A 2 -16.69 7.28 4.28
N ALA A 3 -16.55 5.98 4.44
CA ALA A 3 -17.13 5.28 5.58
C ALA A 3 -16.05 4.35 6.21
N PRO A 4 -15.17 4.90 7.08
CA PRO A 4 -14.23 4.07 7.81
C PRO A 4 -14.98 3.10 8.74
N VAL A 5 -14.84 1.81 8.47
CA VAL A 5 -15.58 0.77 9.21
C VAL A 5 -15.16 0.69 10.68
N PHE A 6 -13.93 1.07 10.99
CA PHE A 6 -13.34 0.98 12.34
C PHE A 6 -14.18 1.67 13.44
N GLY A 7 -14.87 2.77 13.11
CA GLY A 7 -15.72 3.49 14.07
C GLY A 7 -17.22 3.20 13.94
N MET A 8 -17.63 2.27 13.08
CA MET A 8 -19.04 1.97 12.84
C MET A 8 -19.59 0.92 13.79
N THR A 9 -20.84 1.12 14.21
CA THR A 9 -21.66 0.03 14.76
C THR A 9 -22.22 -0.83 13.63
N ASP A 10 -22.72 -2.04 13.94
CA ASP A 10 -23.43 -2.88 12.95
C ASP A 10 -24.61 -2.14 12.32
N HIS A 11 -25.34 -1.34 13.12
CA HIS A 11 -26.44 -0.53 12.61
C HIS A 11 -25.97 0.48 11.56
N ASP A 12 -24.90 1.23 11.85
CA ASP A 12 -24.35 2.25 10.94
C ASP A 12 -23.88 1.63 9.63
N PHE A 13 -23.17 0.47 9.71
CA PHE A 13 -22.75 -0.28 8.56
C PHE A 13 -23.94 -0.70 7.68
N ARG A 14 -25.00 -1.28 8.28
CA ARG A 14 -26.20 -1.71 7.53
C ARG A 14 -26.96 -0.54 6.90
N VAL A 15 -27.01 0.62 7.57
CA VAL A 15 -27.60 1.83 6.99
C VAL A 15 -26.78 2.31 5.80
N ALA A 16 -25.46 2.41 5.95
CA ALA A 16 -24.57 2.83 4.88
C ALA A 16 -24.55 1.84 3.70
N LEU A 17 -24.66 0.53 3.98
CA LEU A 17 -24.69 -0.54 3.00
C LEU A 17 -25.87 -0.43 1.99
N LYS A 18 -26.94 0.30 2.33
CA LYS A 18 -28.05 0.56 1.38
C LYS A 18 -27.56 1.34 0.15
N ARG A 19 -26.51 2.16 0.30
CA ARG A 19 -25.98 3.06 -0.73
C ARG A 19 -24.56 2.69 -1.17
N ILE A 20 -23.72 2.20 -0.25
CA ILE A 20 -22.33 1.85 -0.51
C ILE A 20 -22.23 0.35 -0.72
N LYS A 21 -21.67 -0.08 -1.87
CA LYS A 21 -21.44 -1.49 -2.22
C LYS A 21 -19.99 -1.81 -2.49
N ARG A 22 -19.10 -0.86 -2.25
CA ARG A 22 -17.67 -0.89 -2.49
C ARG A 22 -16.92 -0.88 -1.16
N ALA A 23 -15.82 -1.63 -1.06
CA ALA A 23 -14.91 -1.62 0.07
C ALA A 23 -13.46 -1.53 -0.39
N ILE A 24 -12.63 -0.80 0.36
CA ILE A 24 -11.19 -0.71 0.15
C ILE A 24 -10.49 -1.40 1.31
N ILE A 25 -9.57 -2.32 0.99
CA ILE A 25 -8.67 -2.99 1.92
C ILE A 25 -7.28 -2.41 1.70
N PRO A 26 -6.81 -1.46 2.53
CA PRO A 26 -5.43 -1.00 2.46
C PRO A 26 -4.50 -2.07 3.02
N VAL A 27 -3.39 -2.33 2.30
CA VAL A 27 -2.39 -3.34 2.67
C VAL A 27 -1.01 -2.70 2.64
N GLY A 28 -0.34 -2.67 3.75
CA GLY A 28 1.02 -2.15 3.90
C GLY A 28 2.02 -3.22 4.33
N SER A 29 3.04 -2.79 5.09
CA SER A 29 4.04 -3.62 5.74
C SER A 29 4.57 -2.94 7.01
N LEU A 30 5.33 -3.67 7.81
CA LEU A 30 6.16 -3.17 8.90
C LEU A 30 7.61 -3.53 8.62
N GLU A 31 8.38 -2.57 8.12
CA GLU A 31 9.76 -2.78 7.72
C GLU A 31 10.58 -1.49 7.81
N GLN A 32 11.89 -1.64 7.77
CA GLN A 32 12.79 -0.50 7.77
C GLN A 32 12.56 0.44 6.57
N HIS A 33 12.65 1.74 6.79
CA HIS A 33 12.58 2.79 5.79
C HIS A 33 13.70 3.82 6.01
N GLY A 34 14.95 3.35 5.98
CA GLY A 34 16.10 4.16 6.35
C GLY A 34 16.08 4.56 7.83
N ALA A 35 16.86 5.58 8.19
CA ALA A 35 16.91 6.09 9.57
C ALA A 35 15.91 7.23 9.83
N HIS A 36 15.20 7.70 8.80
CA HIS A 36 14.43 8.94 8.81
C HIS A 36 12.92 8.77 8.70
N LEU A 37 12.43 7.62 8.23
CA LEU A 37 11.00 7.32 8.15
C LEU A 37 10.58 6.25 9.15
N PRO A 38 9.31 6.25 9.58
CA PRO A 38 8.79 5.23 10.47
C PRO A 38 8.72 3.87 9.78
N VAL A 39 8.86 2.80 10.54
CA VAL A 39 8.74 1.41 10.05
C VAL A 39 7.35 1.07 9.53
N SER A 40 6.36 1.91 9.77
CA SER A 40 4.97 1.81 9.31
C SER A 40 4.67 2.61 8.04
N THR A 41 5.68 3.12 7.33
CA THR A 41 5.54 3.99 6.15
C THR A 41 4.53 3.45 5.14
N ASP A 42 4.67 2.19 4.74
CA ASP A 42 3.77 1.55 3.78
C ASP A 42 2.31 1.55 4.24
N SER A 43 2.11 1.24 5.52
CA SER A 43 0.77 1.21 6.13
C SER A 43 0.16 2.59 6.24
N LEU A 44 0.96 3.60 6.60
CA LEU A 44 0.52 5.00 6.67
C LEU A 44 0.08 5.51 5.31
N ILE A 45 0.89 5.27 4.28
CA ILE A 45 0.57 5.68 2.90
C ILE A 45 -0.69 4.97 2.40
N ALA A 46 -0.76 3.64 2.55
CA ALA A 46 -1.92 2.86 2.10
C ALA A 46 -3.21 3.30 2.77
N GLU A 47 -3.20 3.47 4.10
CA GLU A 47 -4.37 3.90 4.87
C GLU A 47 -4.83 5.29 4.48
N TYR A 48 -3.90 6.23 4.37
CA TYR A 48 -4.21 7.62 4.02
C TYR A 48 -4.81 7.73 2.62
N LEU A 49 -4.19 7.09 1.63
CA LEU A 49 -4.69 7.07 0.26
C LEU A 49 -6.06 6.39 0.16
N ALA A 50 -6.28 5.29 0.90
CA ALA A 50 -7.57 4.60 0.94
C ALA A 50 -8.70 5.51 1.45
N ARG A 51 -8.44 6.32 2.48
CA ARG A 51 -9.43 7.25 3.02
C ARG A 51 -9.83 8.32 2.01
N ILE A 52 -8.85 8.95 1.34
CA ILE A 52 -9.15 9.96 0.31
C ILE A 52 -9.85 9.33 -0.89
N LEU A 53 -9.39 8.16 -1.33
CA LEU A 53 -10.02 7.44 -2.42
C LEU A 53 -11.47 7.11 -2.11
N ALA A 54 -11.76 6.62 -0.91
CA ALA A 54 -13.11 6.26 -0.50
C ALA A 54 -14.10 7.45 -0.55
N GLU A 55 -13.63 8.66 -0.26
CA GLU A 55 -14.44 9.88 -0.41
C GLU A 55 -14.85 10.14 -1.87
N LYS A 56 -13.91 9.88 -2.78
CA LYS A 56 -14.10 10.11 -4.22
C LYS A 56 -15.03 9.06 -4.86
N VAL A 57 -14.91 7.79 -4.45
CA VAL A 57 -15.59 6.68 -5.11
C VAL A 57 -16.78 6.11 -4.31
N GLY A 58 -17.03 6.61 -3.10
CA GLY A 58 -18.10 6.11 -2.24
C GLY A 58 -17.85 4.67 -1.78
N ALA A 59 -16.88 4.47 -0.88
CA ALA A 59 -16.48 3.15 -0.40
C ALA A 59 -16.38 3.09 1.13
N PHE A 60 -16.54 1.89 1.69
CA PHE A 60 -16.06 1.56 3.02
C PHE A 60 -14.55 1.44 3.01
N VAL A 61 -13.89 1.82 4.12
CA VAL A 61 -12.45 1.61 4.32
C VAL A 61 -12.26 0.68 5.50
N LEU A 62 -11.62 -0.45 5.26
CA LEU A 62 -11.25 -1.39 6.30
C LEU A 62 -10.01 -0.89 7.05
N PRO A 63 -9.79 -1.33 8.31
CA PRO A 63 -8.50 -1.15 8.97
C PRO A 63 -7.36 -1.65 8.11
N VAL A 64 -6.24 -0.93 8.10
CA VAL A 64 -5.07 -1.31 7.30
C VAL A 64 -4.51 -2.65 7.76
N ILE A 65 -4.18 -3.52 6.81
CA ILE A 65 -3.39 -4.73 7.05
C ILE A 65 -1.92 -4.28 7.11
N SER A 66 -1.40 -4.09 8.33
CA SER A 66 -0.07 -3.53 8.54
C SER A 66 1.07 -4.56 8.44
N TYR A 67 0.77 -5.83 8.23
CA TYR A 67 1.79 -6.88 8.09
C TYR A 67 1.82 -7.38 6.66
N GLY A 68 2.94 -7.13 5.97
CA GLY A 68 3.17 -7.54 4.59
C GLY A 68 4.22 -8.65 4.47
N VAL A 69 4.71 -8.83 3.25
CA VAL A 69 5.80 -9.75 2.92
C VAL A 69 7.06 -8.93 2.67
N SER A 70 8.04 -8.97 3.59
CA SER A 70 9.22 -8.11 3.60
C SER A 70 10.53 -8.85 3.98
N PHE A 71 10.64 -10.12 3.62
CA PHE A 71 11.83 -10.95 3.93
C PHE A 71 13.12 -10.41 3.33
N GLU A 72 13.04 -9.66 2.24
CA GLU A 72 14.15 -9.02 1.54
C GLU A 72 14.91 -8.02 2.41
N HIS A 73 14.26 -7.44 3.42
CA HIS A 73 14.86 -6.44 4.32
C HIS A 73 15.76 -7.01 5.41
N LYS A 74 15.80 -8.34 5.61
CA LYS A 74 16.69 -8.94 6.60
C LYS A 74 18.17 -8.60 6.35
N PRO A 75 18.99 -8.40 7.39
CA PRO A 75 18.71 -8.46 8.82
C PRO A 75 18.16 -7.16 9.43
N MET A 76 17.84 -6.14 8.63
CA MET A 76 17.20 -4.92 9.11
C MET A 76 15.80 -5.22 9.64
N PHE A 77 15.24 -4.29 10.42
CA PHE A 77 13.92 -4.46 11.03
C PHE A 77 12.86 -4.76 9.98
N ASN A 78 12.14 -5.84 10.16
CA ASN A 78 10.92 -6.20 9.42
C ASN A 78 10.10 -7.21 10.24
N ILE A 79 8.78 -7.14 10.09
CA ILE A 79 7.86 -8.17 10.59
C ILE A 79 7.11 -8.71 9.38
N SER A 80 7.65 -9.78 8.80
CA SER A 80 7.15 -10.34 7.54
C SER A 80 6.21 -11.51 7.75
N LEU A 81 5.09 -11.49 7.04
CA LEU A 81 4.24 -12.66 6.86
C LEU A 81 4.81 -13.59 5.77
N ARG A 82 4.38 -14.84 5.79
CA ARG A 82 4.54 -15.73 4.63
C ARG A 82 3.53 -15.34 3.54
N ASN A 83 3.90 -15.55 2.28
CA ASN A 83 3.01 -15.32 1.14
C ASN A 83 1.64 -15.98 1.34
N SER A 84 1.62 -17.25 1.79
CA SER A 84 0.39 -18.00 2.04
C SER A 84 -0.46 -17.43 3.17
N THR A 85 0.15 -16.78 4.17
CA THR A 85 -0.58 -16.17 5.30
C THR A 85 -1.29 -14.90 4.82
N LEU A 86 -0.60 -14.01 4.10
CA LEU A 86 -1.20 -12.80 3.55
C LEU A 86 -2.30 -13.15 2.54
N SER A 87 -2.04 -14.10 1.64
CA SER A 87 -3.03 -14.56 0.66
C SER A 87 -4.31 -15.09 1.32
N ARG A 88 -4.17 -15.94 2.36
CA ARG A 88 -5.33 -16.48 3.09
C ARG A 88 -6.10 -15.37 3.81
N MET A 89 -5.41 -14.47 4.50
CA MET A 89 -6.05 -13.35 5.20
C MET A 89 -6.88 -12.48 4.24
N LEU A 90 -6.32 -12.15 3.08
CA LEU A 90 -7.04 -11.39 2.06
C LEU A 90 -8.22 -12.17 1.49
N CYS A 91 -8.04 -13.45 1.23
CA CYS A 91 -9.11 -14.33 0.74
C CYS A 91 -10.29 -14.36 1.72
N ASP A 92 -10.03 -14.64 3.00
CA ASP A 92 -11.06 -14.73 4.03
C ASP A 92 -11.77 -13.39 4.24
N THR A 93 -11.00 -12.28 4.20
CA THR A 93 -11.55 -10.93 4.29
C THR A 93 -12.48 -10.62 3.11
N CYS A 94 -12.08 -10.94 1.87
CA CYS A 94 -12.91 -10.70 0.69
C CYS A 94 -14.17 -11.56 0.66
N ILE A 95 -14.09 -12.83 1.07
CA ILE A 95 -15.25 -13.71 1.19
C ILE A 95 -16.24 -13.11 2.20
N SER A 96 -15.76 -12.71 3.38
CA SER A 96 -16.60 -12.11 4.42
C SER A 96 -17.25 -10.80 3.97
N LEU A 97 -16.54 -9.97 3.18
CA LEU A 97 -17.11 -8.76 2.59
C LEU A 97 -18.22 -9.09 1.60
N ALA A 98 -18.02 -10.10 0.74
CA ALA A 98 -19.02 -10.54 -0.21
C ALA A 98 -20.30 -11.07 0.49
N GLU A 99 -20.14 -11.85 1.58
CA GLU A 99 -21.23 -12.31 2.43
C GLU A 99 -21.99 -11.13 3.07
N ASN A 100 -21.28 -10.05 3.40
CA ASN A 100 -21.87 -8.80 3.88
C ASN A 100 -22.39 -7.88 2.76
N ARG A 101 -22.62 -8.43 1.54
CA ARG A 101 -23.25 -7.75 0.39
C ARG A 101 -22.42 -6.62 -0.23
N ILE A 102 -21.11 -6.60 0.00
CA ILE A 102 -20.18 -5.80 -0.79
C ILE A 102 -20.06 -6.45 -2.17
N ARG A 103 -20.04 -5.64 -3.23
CA ARG A 103 -20.01 -6.09 -4.62
C ARG A 103 -18.74 -5.71 -5.36
N GLU A 104 -18.00 -4.78 -4.82
CA GLU A 104 -16.75 -4.34 -5.39
C GLU A 104 -15.71 -4.16 -4.27
N ILE A 105 -14.61 -4.89 -4.37
CA ILE A 105 -13.54 -4.92 -3.38
C ILE A 105 -12.26 -4.46 -4.04
N ILE A 106 -11.62 -3.46 -3.45
CA ILE A 106 -10.37 -2.88 -3.92
C ILE A 106 -9.29 -3.18 -2.88
N ILE A 107 -8.30 -3.97 -3.27
CA ILE A 107 -7.09 -4.19 -2.46
C ILE A 107 -6.09 -3.12 -2.88
N LEU A 108 -5.88 -2.12 -2.03
CA LEU A 108 -4.93 -1.02 -2.27
C LEU A 108 -3.61 -1.34 -1.60
N ASN A 109 -2.61 -1.65 -2.42
CA ASN A 109 -1.28 -2.02 -1.96
C ASN A 109 -0.37 -0.81 -1.78
N GLY A 110 0.22 -0.69 -0.58
CA GLY A 110 1.21 0.31 -0.19
C GLY A 110 2.64 -0.22 -0.13
N HIS A 111 2.88 -1.54 -0.32
CA HIS A 111 4.17 -2.17 -0.13
C HIS A 111 4.60 -3.00 -1.35
N HIS A 112 5.78 -2.69 -1.90
CA HIS A 112 6.28 -3.37 -3.11
C HIS A 112 6.48 -4.88 -2.91
N GLY A 113 6.95 -5.33 -1.76
CA GLY A 113 7.16 -6.75 -1.45
C GLY A 113 5.88 -7.60 -1.49
N ASN A 114 4.70 -6.99 -1.37
CA ASN A 114 3.41 -7.68 -1.51
C ASN A 114 3.07 -8.00 -2.97
N THR A 115 3.74 -7.40 -3.97
CA THR A 115 3.39 -7.49 -5.40
C THR A 115 3.25 -8.94 -5.86
N GLY A 116 4.20 -9.80 -5.47
CA GLY A 116 4.18 -11.22 -5.86
C GLY A 116 2.95 -11.98 -5.37
N VAL A 117 2.51 -11.71 -4.12
CA VAL A 117 1.28 -12.31 -3.56
C VAL A 117 0.04 -11.76 -4.24
N LEU A 118 0.05 -10.46 -4.53
CA LEU A 118 -1.12 -9.75 -5.03
C LEU A 118 -1.34 -9.90 -6.52
N GLN A 119 -0.34 -10.39 -7.27
CA GLN A 119 -0.39 -10.48 -8.74
C GLN A 119 -1.58 -11.30 -9.26
N TYR A 120 -1.90 -12.40 -8.59
CA TYR A 120 -2.98 -13.30 -8.99
C TYR A 120 -4.08 -13.45 -7.93
N ILE A 121 -4.01 -12.67 -6.84
CA ILE A 121 -4.91 -12.84 -5.69
C ILE A 121 -6.39 -12.66 -6.06
N SER A 122 -6.70 -11.75 -6.98
CA SER A 122 -8.07 -11.52 -7.44
C SER A 122 -8.65 -12.74 -8.14
N GLN A 123 -7.84 -13.48 -8.91
CA GLN A 123 -8.27 -14.72 -9.57
C GLN A 123 -8.54 -15.83 -8.55
N ASP A 124 -7.66 -15.97 -7.55
CA ASP A 124 -7.80 -16.96 -6.48
C ASP A 124 -9.06 -16.72 -5.64
N ILE A 125 -9.40 -15.45 -5.40
CA ILE A 125 -10.57 -15.07 -4.62
C ILE A 125 -11.85 -15.17 -5.48
N GLN A 126 -11.78 -14.80 -6.76
CA GLN A 126 -12.96 -14.78 -7.64
C GLN A 126 -13.67 -16.13 -7.72
N SER A 127 -12.92 -17.24 -7.63
CA SER A 127 -13.47 -18.59 -7.60
C SER A 127 -14.27 -18.93 -6.33
N LYS A 128 -14.15 -18.11 -5.27
CA LYS A 128 -14.73 -18.35 -3.94
C LYS A 128 -15.81 -17.36 -3.55
N VAL A 129 -16.05 -16.36 -4.38
CA VAL A 129 -17.08 -15.34 -4.18
C VAL A 129 -18.10 -15.42 -5.31
N PRO A 130 -19.34 -14.90 -5.13
CA PRO A 130 -20.31 -14.85 -6.21
C PRO A 130 -19.80 -14.09 -7.44
N THR A 131 -20.19 -14.50 -8.63
CA THR A 131 -19.73 -13.93 -9.92
C THR A 131 -20.01 -12.44 -10.11
N HIS A 132 -20.95 -11.89 -9.36
CA HIS A 132 -21.29 -10.46 -9.37
C HIS A 132 -20.44 -9.63 -8.41
N VAL A 133 -19.45 -10.22 -7.73
CA VAL A 133 -18.50 -9.51 -6.87
C VAL A 133 -17.21 -9.30 -7.65
N ASN A 134 -16.82 -8.06 -7.86
CA ASN A 134 -15.60 -7.70 -8.54
C ASN A 134 -14.47 -7.45 -7.53
N ILE A 135 -13.28 -7.95 -7.84
CA ILE A 135 -12.09 -7.79 -6.98
C ILE A 135 -10.96 -7.18 -7.82
N HIS A 136 -10.49 -6.03 -7.38
CA HIS A 136 -9.43 -5.28 -8.03
C HIS A 136 -8.23 -5.17 -7.09
N THR A 137 -7.04 -5.38 -7.62
CA THR A 137 -5.78 -5.10 -6.92
C THR A 137 -5.11 -3.91 -7.59
N VAL A 138 -4.79 -2.91 -6.81
CA VAL A 138 -4.14 -1.69 -7.29
C VAL A 138 -2.90 -1.39 -6.44
N HIS A 139 -1.83 -0.96 -7.10
CA HIS A 139 -0.59 -0.52 -6.47
C HIS A 139 -0.50 1.00 -6.62
N TYR A 140 -0.35 1.75 -5.50
CA TYR A 140 -0.41 3.21 -5.56
C TYR A 140 0.66 3.81 -6.48
N TRP A 141 1.83 3.18 -6.57
CA TRP A 141 2.95 3.68 -7.38
C TRP A 141 2.74 3.55 -8.90
N HIS A 142 1.79 2.75 -9.35
CA HIS A 142 1.40 2.73 -10.75
C HIS A 142 0.51 3.93 -11.13
N MET A 143 0.08 4.73 -10.15
CA MET A 143 -0.84 5.84 -10.30
C MET A 143 -0.16 7.21 -10.22
N MET A 144 1.17 7.23 -10.25
CA MET A 144 1.99 8.45 -10.18
C MET A 144 2.99 8.51 -11.33
N THR A 145 3.38 9.73 -11.69
CA THR A 145 4.38 9.97 -12.75
C THR A 145 5.81 9.63 -12.32
N PRO A 146 6.29 9.96 -11.11
CA PRO A 146 7.64 9.59 -10.70
C PRO A 146 7.83 8.07 -10.60
N GLU A 147 9.05 7.62 -10.84
CA GLU A 147 9.43 6.23 -10.57
C GLU A 147 9.30 5.95 -9.06
N PHE A 148 8.85 4.74 -8.73
CA PHE A 148 8.80 4.25 -7.34
C PHE A 148 10.21 4.18 -6.75
N ASP A 149 10.32 4.58 -5.50
CA ASP A 149 11.53 4.45 -4.68
C ASP A 149 11.20 3.75 -3.35
N HIS A 150 12.20 3.55 -2.49
CA HIS A 150 11.98 3.06 -1.13
C HIS A 150 12.73 3.93 -0.14
N ALA A 151 12.00 4.55 0.77
CA ALA A 151 12.54 5.56 1.69
C ALA A 151 13.32 6.68 0.96
N GLY A 152 13.01 6.91 -0.31
CA GLY A 152 13.63 7.93 -1.15
C GLY A 152 12.82 9.23 -1.19
N GLU A 153 12.89 9.94 -2.31
CA GLU A 153 12.20 11.22 -2.49
C GLU A 153 10.68 11.08 -2.42
N VAL A 154 10.13 10.04 -3.06
CA VAL A 154 8.68 9.83 -3.20
C VAL A 154 8.05 9.51 -1.86
N GLU A 155 8.49 8.43 -1.22
CA GLU A 155 7.91 8.01 0.06
C GLU A 155 8.15 9.03 1.16
N THR A 156 9.35 9.62 1.22
CA THR A 156 9.64 10.68 2.19
C THR A 156 8.72 11.89 1.99
N SER A 157 8.47 12.30 0.73
CA SER A 157 7.54 13.40 0.45
C SER A 157 6.10 13.07 0.86
N LEU A 158 5.65 11.84 0.58
CA LEU A 158 4.31 11.37 0.99
C LEU A 158 4.17 11.43 2.52
N VAL A 159 5.13 10.88 3.27
CA VAL A 159 5.06 10.88 4.74
C VAL A 159 5.18 12.30 5.30
N MET A 160 6.01 13.19 4.72
CA MET A 160 6.06 14.61 5.10
C MET A 160 4.71 15.32 4.94
N ALA A 161 3.90 14.94 3.96
CA ALA A 161 2.56 15.50 3.77
C ALA A 161 1.50 14.84 4.66
N ILE A 162 1.67 13.58 5.04
CA ILE A 162 0.70 12.79 5.81
C ILE A 162 0.91 12.94 7.32
N ALA A 163 2.16 12.83 7.78
CA ALA A 163 2.56 12.77 9.18
C ALA A 163 3.97 13.35 9.36
N PRO A 164 4.16 14.68 9.18
CA PRO A 164 5.48 15.32 9.20
C PRO A 164 6.22 15.12 10.52
N GLU A 165 5.51 14.93 11.62
CA GLU A 165 6.07 14.68 12.95
C GLU A 165 6.79 13.34 13.08
N LEU A 166 6.57 12.41 12.14
CA LEU A 166 7.22 11.09 12.11
C LEU A 166 8.49 11.09 11.23
N VAL A 167 8.80 12.20 10.56
CA VAL A 167 9.94 12.29 9.65
C VAL A 167 11.14 12.93 10.32
N HIS A 168 12.28 12.24 10.32
CA HIS A 168 13.54 12.70 10.92
C HIS A 168 14.57 13.07 9.85
N MET A 169 14.37 14.20 9.18
CA MET A 169 15.25 14.65 8.09
C MET A 169 16.71 14.85 8.49
N ASP A 170 16.98 15.08 9.77
CA ASP A 170 18.33 15.12 10.36
C ASP A 170 19.10 13.78 10.23
N ARG A 171 18.39 12.68 10.00
CA ARG A 171 18.92 11.32 9.82
C ARG A 171 18.81 10.83 8.38
N ALA A 172 18.23 11.62 7.49
CA ALA A 172 18.02 11.23 6.10
C ALA A 172 19.37 11.12 5.37
N MET A 173 19.56 10.02 4.66
CA MET A 173 20.73 9.77 3.82
C MET A 173 20.31 9.07 2.53
N PRO A 174 20.84 9.46 1.37
CA PRO A 174 20.62 8.70 0.14
C PRO A 174 21.22 7.30 0.26
N ASN A 175 20.86 6.42 -0.64
CA ASN A 175 21.43 5.07 -0.68
C ASN A 175 22.96 5.11 -0.65
N SER A 176 23.56 4.22 0.15
CA SER A 176 25.00 4.20 0.37
C SER A 176 25.79 3.48 -0.72
N LYS A 177 25.12 2.81 -1.66
CA LYS A 177 25.72 2.09 -2.78
C LYS A 177 25.32 2.69 -4.12
N ASN A 178 26.23 2.60 -5.10
CA ASN A 178 25.92 3.10 -6.45
C ASN A 178 24.94 2.15 -7.15
N LEU A 179 23.67 2.57 -7.24
CA LEU A 179 22.56 1.80 -7.82
C LEU A 179 22.52 1.85 -9.35
N SER A 180 23.31 2.71 -10.01
CA SER A 180 23.29 2.87 -11.47
C SER A 180 23.57 1.60 -12.25
N LYS A 181 24.25 0.63 -11.61
CA LYS A 181 24.59 -0.67 -12.21
C LYS A 181 23.59 -1.80 -11.85
N SER A 182 22.57 -1.54 -11.08
CA SER A 182 21.77 -2.59 -10.43
C SER A 182 20.27 -2.56 -10.70
N LYS A 183 19.77 -1.72 -11.63
CA LYS A 183 18.33 -1.67 -11.93
C LYS A 183 17.79 -3.06 -12.33
N ALA A 184 18.55 -3.82 -13.13
CA ALA A 184 18.24 -5.21 -13.49
C ALA A 184 18.45 -6.19 -12.33
N ALA A 185 19.45 -5.96 -11.47
CA ALA A 185 19.69 -6.78 -10.29
C ALA A 185 18.63 -6.54 -9.20
N TYR A 186 18.11 -5.32 -9.10
CA TYR A 186 17.03 -4.99 -8.18
C TYR A 186 15.76 -5.79 -8.49
N SER A 187 15.29 -5.78 -9.74
CA SER A 187 14.06 -6.49 -10.11
C SER A 187 14.14 -8.02 -9.94
N SER A 188 15.34 -8.61 -10.00
CA SER A 188 15.53 -10.05 -9.87
C SER A 188 15.94 -10.53 -8.48
N LEU A 189 16.47 -9.63 -7.62
CA LEU A 189 17.03 -10.01 -6.32
C LEU A 189 16.23 -9.46 -5.11
N THR A 190 15.35 -8.49 -5.31
CA THR A 190 14.63 -7.84 -4.21
C THR A 190 13.73 -8.78 -3.41
N ASN A 191 13.27 -9.87 -4.01
CA ASN A 191 12.41 -10.84 -3.32
C ASN A 191 13.17 -11.93 -2.57
N ALA A 192 14.51 -11.98 -2.70
CA ALA A 192 15.32 -12.96 -1.97
C ALA A 192 15.55 -12.47 -0.52
N PRO A 193 15.40 -13.33 0.50
CA PRO A 193 15.63 -12.94 1.88
C PRO A 193 17.00 -12.29 2.06
N GLY A 194 17.00 -11.07 2.65
CA GLY A 194 18.22 -10.31 2.90
C GLY A 194 18.88 -9.68 1.66
N SER A 195 18.19 -9.61 0.53
CA SER A 195 18.77 -9.03 -0.70
C SER A 195 18.80 -7.50 -0.66
N PHE A 196 17.81 -6.86 -0.08
CA PHE A 196 17.65 -5.40 -0.14
C PHE A 196 18.80 -4.64 0.54
N PRO A 197 19.23 -4.95 1.79
CA PRO A 197 20.40 -4.31 2.40
C PRO A 197 21.71 -4.57 1.64
N LYS A 198 21.84 -5.70 0.98
CA LYS A 198 23.01 -5.99 0.15
C LYS A 198 23.12 -5.06 -1.06
N ILE A 199 21.99 -4.65 -1.62
CA ILE A 199 21.89 -3.77 -2.78
C ILE A 199 22.03 -2.30 -2.34
N THR A 200 21.29 -1.88 -1.32
CA THR A 200 21.19 -0.47 -0.91
C THR A 200 22.24 -0.03 0.10
N GLY A 201 22.72 -0.95 0.94
CA GLY A 201 23.65 -0.69 2.04
C GLY A 201 22.96 -0.16 3.30
N ASN A 202 22.22 0.92 3.21
CA ASN A 202 21.52 1.58 4.33
C ASN A 202 20.00 1.40 4.32
N GLY A 203 19.46 0.57 3.42
CA GLY A 203 18.03 0.34 3.32
C GLY A 203 17.23 1.44 2.63
N VAL A 204 17.90 2.37 1.94
CA VAL A 204 17.26 3.43 1.15
C VAL A 204 17.46 3.15 -0.33
N TRP A 205 16.41 3.27 -1.12
CA TRP A 205 16.45 3.25 -2.58
C TRP A 205 15.97 4.59 -3.12
N GLY A 206 16.88 5.51 -3.40
CA GLY A 206 16.58 6.86 -3.84
C GLY A 206 17.34 7.91 -3.07
N ASP A 207 16.85 9.14 -3.12
CA ASP A 207 17.46 10.31 -2.47
C ASP A 207 16.41 11.09 -1.65
N PRO A 208 16.28 10.82 -0.34
CA PRO A 208 15.29 11.49 0.51
C PRO A 208 15.58 12.98 0.70
N MET A 209 16.82 13.44 0.40
CA MET A 209 17.19 14.86 0.54
C MET A 209 16.44 15.77 -0.44
N LYS A 210 15.83 15.20 -1.48
CA LYS A 210 15.01 15.92 -2.47
C LYS A 210 13.53 16.01 -2.08
N ALA A 211 13.14 15.35 -1.00
CA ALA A 211 11.76 15.28 -0.57
C ALA A 211 11.25 16.61 -0.02
N THR A 212 9.97 16.89 -0.24
CA THR A 212 9.25 18.02 0.34
C THR A 212 7.78 17.69 0.57
N ALA A 213 7.14 18.26 1.59
CA ALA A 213 5.71 18.11 1.84
C ALA A 213 4.86 18.55 0.62
N SER A 214 5.27 19.63 -0.05
CA SER A 214 4.57 20.12 -1.27
C SER A 214 4.58 19.11 -2.43
N LYS A 215 5.67 18.32 -2.59
CA LYS A 215 5.70 17.20 -3.53
C LYS A 215 4.74 16.09 -3.08
N GLY A 216 4.74 15.78 -1.78
CA GLY A 216 3.82 14.81 -1.21
C GLY A 216 2.36 15.14 -1.47
N ASP A 217 1.96 16.40 -1.23
CA ASP A 217 0.60 16.88 -1.52
C ASP A 217 0.20 16.72 -3.00
N LYS A 218 1.14 17.00 -3.91
CA LYS A 218 0.92 16.82 -5.36
C LYS A 218 0.76 15.35 -5.72
N LEU A 219 1.62 14.49 -5.17
CA LEU A 219 1.56 13.04 -5.37
C LEU A 219 0.26 12.44 -4.84
N ILE A 220 -0.18 12.83 -3.65
CA ILE A 220 -1.45 12.38 -3.07
C ILE A 220 -2.63 12.73 -4.00
N LYS A 221 -2.66 13.96 -4.53
CA LYS A 221 -3.69 14.41 -5.46
C LYS A 221 -3.66 13.61 -6.76
N GLU A 222 -2.48 13.42 -7.35
CA GLU A 222 -2.27 12.67 -8.59
C GLU A 222 -2.71 11.21 -8.41
N ILE A 223 -2.16 10.52 -7.41
CA ILE A 223 -2.45 9.11 -7.12
C ILE A 223 -3.94 8.90 -6.91
N THR A 224 -4.57 9.70 -6.05
CA THR A 224 -5.98 9.51 -5.72
C THR A 224 -6.93 9.89 -6.86
N ALA A 225 -6.54 10.81 -7.74
CA ALA A 225 -7.31 11.13 -8.95
C ALA A 225 -7.21 9.98 -9.97
N ASN A 226 -6.01 9.46 -10.21
CA ASN A 226 -5.80 8.34 -11.13
C ASN A 226 -6.45 7.05 -10.63
N LEU A 227 -6.35 6.75 -9.33
CA LEU A 227 -7.06 5.63 -8.70
C LEU A 227 -8.58 5.74 -8.90
N ALA A 228 -9.17 6.92 -8.61
CA ALA A 228 -10.61 7.12 -8.76
C ALA A 228 -11.06 6.95 -10.22
N LYS A 229 -10.28 7.44 -11.17
CA LYS A 229 -10.54 7.28 -12.61
C LYS A 229 -10.49 5.80 -12.99
N THR A 230 -9.41 5.09 -12.63
CA THR A 230 -9.24 3.65 -12.94
C THR A 230 -10.39 2.82 -12.38
N ILE A 231 -10.79 3.07 -11.13
CA ILE A 231 -11.91 2.34 -10.51
C ILE A 231 -13.23 2.63 -11.24
N SER A 232 -13.46 3.89 -11.64
CA SER A 232 -14.67 4.24 -12.42
C SER A 232 -14.72 3.57 -13.79
N GLU A 233 -13.57 3.28 -14.42
CA GLU A 233 -13.46 2.59 -15.71
C GLU A 233 -13.63 1.07 -15.59
N LEU A 234 -13.39 0.49 -14.41
CA LEU A 234 -13.50 -0.93 -14.12
C LEU A 234 -14.89 -1.33 -13.57
N SER A 235 -15.69 -0.37 -13.12
CA SER A 235 -17.05 -0.53 -12.58
C SER A 235 -18.09 -0.40 -13.66
#